data_854ac7172760e966231b60c1fb74b940
#
_entry.id   854ac7172760e966231b60c1fb74b940
#
_cell.length_a   1.000
_cell.length_b   1.000
_cell.length_c   1.000
_cell.angle_alpha   90.00
_cell.angle_beta   90.00
_cell.angle_gamma   90.00
#
_symmetry.space_group_name_H-M   'P 1'
#
loop_
_entity.id
_entity.type
_entity.pdbx_description
1 polymer ?
#
loop_
_entity_poly.entity_id
_entity_poly.type
_entity_poly.pdbx_seq_one_letter_code
_entity_poly.pdbx_strand_id
1 'polypeptide(L)' 'MFGLFGSDPAKKLRKAYNAKLEAAMLAQRNGDIRTYSLLSQEADTLWRELEPLEKKSGK' A
#
# COMPACT_ATOMS: atom_id res chain seq x y z
N MET A 1 21.37 1.04 10.51
CA MET A 1 21.08 0.82 10.23
C MET A 1 21.14 0.60 9.98
N PHE A 2 21.18 0.55 10.02
CA PHE A 2 21.04 0.35 9.63
C PHE A 2 20.65 0.27 9.11
N GLY A 3 20.44 0.45 9.01
CA GLY A 3 19.75 0.19 8.52
C GLY A 3 19.74 -0.02 7.85
N LEU A 4 19.92 0.09 7.84
CA LEU A 4 19.93 -0.09 7.22
C LEU A 4 19.60 -0.53 6.64
N PHE A 5 19.50 -0.95 6.45
CA PHE A 5 19.17 -1.31 5.82
C PHE A 5 18.28 -1.51 5.69
N GLY A 6 18.19 -1.21 5.69
CA GLY A 6 17.17 -0.98 5.20
C GLY A 6 15.81 -1.51 5.31
N SER A 7 15.52 -2.27 6.13
CA SER A 7 14.18 -2.81 6.10
C SER A 7 13.27 -2.06 7.03
N ASP A 8 12.84 -0.94 6.56
CA ASP A 8 11.79 -0.21 7.23
C ASP A 8 10.45 -0.81 6.81
N PRO A 9 9.74 -1.51 7.70
CA PRO A 9 8.48 -2.15 7.32
C PRO A 9 7.43 -1.17 6.85
N ALA A 10 7.41 0.03 7.42
CA ALA A 10 6.45 1.04 6.97
C ALA A 10 6.74 1.44 5.53
N LYS A 11 8.00 1.56 5.18
CA LYS A 11 8.37 1.92 3.82
C LYS A 11 7.96 0.86 2.83
N LYS A 12 8.18 -0.38 3.20
CA LYS A 12 7.80 -1.51 2.34
C LYS A 12 6.30 -1.54 2.12
N LEU A 13 5.56 -1.38 3.20
CA LEU A 13 4.10 -1.40 3.12
C LEU A 13 3.59 -0.24 2.29
N ARG A 14 4.19 0.93 2.46
CA ARG A 14 3.77 2.09 1.70
C ARG A 14 4.01 1.89 0.21
N LYS A 15 5.14 1.31 -0.12
CA LYS A 15 5.44 1.04 -1.52
C LYS A 15 4.43 0.07 -2.12
N ALA A 16 4.12 -0.99 -1.38
CA ALA A 16 3.13 -1.96 -1.84
C ALA A 16 1.76 -1.31 -1.95
N TYR A 17 1.41 -0.48 -0.98
CA TYR A 17 0.14 0.22 -0.99
C TYR A 17 0.01 1.10 -2.23
N ASN A 18 1.05 1.89 -2.51
CA ASN A 18 1.02 2.76 -3.68
C ASN A 18 0.91 1.96 -4.97
N ALA A 19 1.60 0.83 -5.03
CA ALA A 19 1.55 -0.02 -6.21
C ALA A 19 0.13 -0.55 -6.43
N LYS A 20 -0.52 -0.93 -5.35
CA LYS A 20 -1.90 -1.41 -5.46
C LYS A 20 -2.85 -0.30 -5.91
N LEU A 21 -2.63 0.91 -5.39
CA LEU A 21 -3.47 2.02 -5.81
C LEU A 21 -3.30 2.33 -7.29
N GLU A 22 -2.07 2.32 -7.77
CA GLU A 22 -1.82 2.57 -9.19
C GLU A 22 -2.47 1.51 -10.05
N ALA A 23 -2.33 0.25 -9.65
CA ALA A 23 -2.94 -0.83 -10.39
C ALA A 23 -4.47 -0.72 -10.38
N ALA A 24 -5.02 -0.32 -9.24
CA ALA A 24 -6.46 -0.15 -9.13
C ALA A 24 -6.94 0.95 -10.06
N MET A 25 -6.20 2.05 -10.12
CA MET A 25 -6.57 3.14 -11.02
C MET A 25 -6.55 2.70 -12.47
N LEU A 26 -5.54 1.92 -12.83
CA LEU A 26 -5.45 1.39 -14.18
C LEU A 26 -6.64 0.49 -14.51
N ALA A 27 -6.99 -0.38 -13.58
CA ALA A 27 -8.13 -1.26 -13.78
C ALA A 27 -9.41 -0.45 -13.95
N GLN A 28 -9.56 0.62 -13.14
CA GLN A 28 -10.72 1.47 -13.23
C GLN A 28 -10.79 2.14 -14.59
N ARG A 29 -9.67 2.62 -15.08
CA ARG A 29 -9.64 3.28 -16.39
C ARG A 29 -10.00 2.32 -17.50
N ASN A 30 -9.63 1.07 -17.35
CA ASN A 30 -9.93 0.04 -18.35
C ASN A 30 -11.35 -0.52 -18.21
N GLY A 31 -12.07 -0.08 -17.20
CA GLY A 31 -13.40 -0.60 -16.96
C GLY A 31 -13.42 -1.95 -16.30
N ASP A 32 -12.29 -2.37 -15.77
CA ASP A 32 -12.17 -3.68 -15.11
C ASP A 32 -12.56 -3.53 -13.64
N ILE A 33 -13.88 -3.53 -13.41
CA ILE A 33 -14.41 -3.27 -12.08
C ILE A 33 -14.00 -4.37 -11.09
N ARG A 34 -13.97 -5.60 -11.58
CA ARG A 34 -13.63 -6.72 -10.71
C ARG A 34 -12.21 -6.58 -10.18
N THR A 35 -11.26 -6.32 -11.07
CA THR A 35 -9.87 -6.16 -10.67
C THR A 35 -9.72 -4.92 -9.79
N TYR A 36 -10.41 -3.85 -10.14
CA TYR A 36 -10.37 -2.65 -9.32
C TYR A 36 -10.82 -2.94 -7.90
N SER A 37 -11.88 -3.69 -7.74
CA SER A 37 -12.40 -4.03 -6.42
C SER A 37 -11.39 -4.85 -5.63
N LEU A 38 -10.79 -5.84 -6.27
CA LEU A 38 -9.80 -6.68 -5.61
C LEU A 38 -8.60 -5.86 -5.14
N LEU A 39 -8.08 -5.02 -6.03
CA LEU A 39 -6.91 -4.22 -5.72
C LEU A 39 -7.22 -3.20 -4.63
N SER A 40 -8.43 -2.65 -4.65
CA SER A 40 -8.84 -1.72 -3.61
C SER A 40 -8.87 -2.40 -2.25
N GLN A 41 -9.36 -3.63 -2.19
CA GLN A 41 -9.38 -4.38 -0.94
C GLN A 41 -7.97 -4.66 -0.44
N GLU A 42 -7.08 -5.01 -1.36
CA GLU A 42 -5.70 -5.28 -0.98
C GLU A 42 -5.02 -4.02 -0.48
N ALA A 43 -5.30 -2.90 -1.13
CA ALA A 43 -4.74 -1.62 -0.68
C ALA A 43 -5.26 -1.28 0.70
N ASP A 44 -6.53 -1.52 0.95
CA ASP A 44 -7.11 -1.25 2.26
C ASP A 44 -6.45 -2.09 3.34
N THR A 45 -6.20 -3.37 3.04
CA THR A 45 -5.52 -4.24 3.98
C THR A 45 -4.12 -3.73 4.29
N LEU A 46 -3.40 -3.31 3.26
CA LEU A 46 -2.07 -2.76 3.45
C LEU A 46 -2.13 -1.48 4.27
N TRP A 47 -3.12 -0.65 4.03
CA TRP A 47 -3.27 0.58 4.78
C TRP A 47 -3.49 0.31 6.25
N ARG A 48 -4.29 -0.70 6.56
CA ARG A 48 -4.54 -1.05 7.95
C ARG A 48 -3.28 -1.47 8.68
N GLU A 49 -2.37 -2.10 7.97
CA GLU A 49 -1.10 -2.49 8.56
C GLU A 49 -0.14 -1.32 8.62
N LEU A 50 -0.23 -0.43 7.64
CA LEU A 50 0.67 0.71 7.54
C LEU A 50 0.32 1.81 8.54
N GLU A 51 -0.95 2.04 8.74
CA GLU A 51 -1.41 3.15 9.56
C GLU A 51 -0.78 3.16 10.95
N PRO A 52 -0.83 2.06 11.71
CA PRO A 52 -0.22 2.08 13.04
C PRO A 52 1.28 2.31 13.00
N LEU A 53 1.93 1.84 11.94
CA LEU A 53 3.36 2.04 11.82
C LEU A 53 3.70 3.50 11.57
N GLU A 54 2.89 4.15 10.72
CA GLU A 54 3.11 5.55 10.44
C GLU A 54 2.78 6.42 11.63
N LYS A 55 1.74 6.06 12.34
CA LYS A 55 1.37 6.78 13.55
C LYS A 55 2.50 6.74 14.56
N LYS A 56 3.10 5.59 14.70
CA LYS A 56 4.16 5.40 15.67
C LYS A 56 5.38 6.22 15.32
N SER A 57 5.78 6.18 14.08
CA SER A 57 6.99 6.89 13.69
C SER A 57 6.73 8.35 13.39
N GLY A 58 5.52 8.66 13.01
CA GLY A 58 5.17 10.02 12.68
C GLY A 58 5.02 10.91 13.88
N LYS A 59 4.88 10.48 14.74
CA LYS A 59 4.72 11.31 15.81
C LYS A 59 4.95 11.61 16.31
#